data_feabb0ab9a9f7a71bad0187a50b17630
#
_entry.id   feabb0ab9a9f7a71bad0187a50b17630
#
_cell.length_a   1.000
_cell.length_b   1.000
_cell.length_c   1.000
_cell.angle_alpha   90.00
_cell.angle_beta   90.00
_cell.angle_gamma   90.00
#
_symmetry.space_group_name_H-M   'P 1'
#
loop_
_entity.id
_entity.type
_entity.pdbx_description
1 polymer ?
#
loop_
_entity_poly.entity_id
_entity_poly.type
_entity_poly.pdbx_seq_one_letter_code
_entity_poly.pdbx_strand_id
1 'polypeptide(L)' 'MKEQVQKAIDTVRPSLQADGGDVELVDVSEDGIVKVKLTGACRGCPMAQMTLKMGIEKIIKKEVPEVKEVLSV' A
#
# COMPACT_ATOMS: atom_id res chain seq x y z
N MET A 1 -2.99 -5.25 -14.26
CA MET A 1 -3.28 -4.66 -12.92
C MET A 1 -2.09 -4.70 -11.97
N LYS A 2 -1.42 -5.82 -11.85
CA LYS A 2 -0.30 -5.98 -10.90
C LYS A 2 0.84 -4.98 -11.17
N GLU A 3 1.20 -4.78 -12.42
CA GLU A 3 2.26 -3.84 -12.77
C GLU A 3 1.90 -2.40 -12.40
N GLN A 4 0.65 -2.03 -12.64
CA GLN A 4 0.16 -0.70 -12.31
C GLN A 4 0.14 -0.48 -10.80
N VAL A 5 -0.27 -1.50 -10.06
CA VAL A 5 -0.28 -1.45 -8.60
C VAL A 5 1.16 -1.35 -8.07
N GLN A 6 2.08 -2.10 -8.66
CA GLN A 6 3.49 -2.04 -8.26
C GLN A 6 4.06 -0.63 -8.48
N LYS A 7 3.72 0.01 -9.59
CA LYS A 7 4.14 1.39 -9.84
C LYS A 7 3.59 2.35 -8.80
N ALA A 8 2.32 2.19 -8.44
CA ALA A 8 1.70 3.02 -7.42
C ALA A 8 2.40 2.84 -6.06
N ILE A 9 2.69 1.60 -5.71
CA ILE A 9 3.42 1.29 -4.48
C ILE A 9 4.82 1.90 -4.52
N ASP A 10 5.53 1.78 -5.62
CA ASP A 10 6.86 2.35 -5.77
C ASP A 10 6.83 3.87 -5.61
N THR A 11 5.73 4.51 -6.00
CA THR A 11 5.56 5.96 -5.84
C THR A 11 5.42 6.36 -4.37
N VAL A 12 4.75 5.54 -3.54
CA VAL A 12 4.54 5.87 -2.13
C VAL A 12 5.71 5.44 -1.24
N ARG A 13 6.54 4.50 -1.70
CA ARG A 13 7.64 3.97 -0.89
C ARG A 13 8.61 5.05 -0.40
N PRO A 14 9.07 5.99 -1.23
CA PRO A 14 10.00 7.02 -0.76
C PRO A 14 9.47 7.82 0.43
N SER A 15 8.17 8.16 0.40
CA SER A 15 7.55 8.88 1.51
C SER A 15 7.54 8.06 2.79
N LEU A 16 7.23 6.77 2.68
CA LEU A 16 7.23 5.87 3.84
C LEU A 16 8.63 5.65 4.37
N GLN A 17 9.61 5.50 3.48
CA GLN A 17 11.00 5.30 3.87
C GLN A 17 11.54 6.52 4.60
N ALA A 18 11.13 7.71 4.19
CA ALA A 18 11.51 8.94 4.87
C ALA A 18 11.00 8.97 6.32
N ASP A 19 9.88 8.32 6.59
CA ASP A 19 9.32 8.20 7.94
C ASP A 19 9.82 6.97 8.70
N GLY A 20 10.76 6.24 8.11
CA GLY A 20 11.34 5.07 8.72
C GLY A 20 10.57 3.77 8.48
N GLY A 21 9.56 3.81 7.60
CA GLY A 21 8.77 2.63 7.24
C GLY A 21 8.98 2.23 5.79
N ASP A 22 8.22 1.23 5.35
CA ASP A 22 8.21 0.79 3.97
C ASP A 22 6.93 0.00 3.71
N VAL A 23 6.66 -0.24 2.44
CA VAL A 23 5.52 -1.06 2.02
C VAL A 23 5.98 -2.01 0.92
N GLU A 24 5.50 -3.24 0.98
CA GLU A 24 5.85 -4.27 0.02
C GLU A 24 4.57 -4.86 -0.57
N LEU A 25 4.56 -5.04 -1.88
CA LEU A 25 3.43 -5.68 -2.55
C LEU A 25 3.51 -7.19 -2.34
N VAL A 26 2.48 -7.75 -1.74
CA VAL A 26 2.40 -9.19 -1.49
C VAL A 26 1.66 -9.89 -2.61
N ASP A 27 0.47 -9.39 -2.95
CA ASP A 27 -0.36 -10.01 -3.98
C ASP A 27 -1.41 -9.04 -4.51
N VAL A 28 -1.91 -9.33 -5.69
CA VAL A 28 -3.00 -8.59 -6.31
C VAL A 28 -3.99 -9.59 -6.86
N SER A 29 -5.21 -9.56 -6.33
CA SER A 29 -6.28 -10.44 -6.79
C SER A 29 -6.97 -9.88 -8.03
N GLU A 30 -7.50 -10.75 -8.87
CA GLU A 30 -8.27 -10.34 -10.04
C GLU A 30 -9.54 -9.59 -9.65
N ASP A 31 -10.01 -9.77 -8.44
CA ASP A 31 -11.18 -9.07 -7.90
C ASP A 31 -10.90 -7.61 -7.56
N GLY A 32 -9.65 -7.18 -7.69
CA GLY A 32 -9.27 -5.82 -7.36
C GLY A 32 -8.81 -5.65 -5.91
N ILE A 33 -8.48 -6.74 -5.24
CA ILE A 33 -7.98 -6.70 -3.87
C ILE A 33 -6.46 -6.75 -3.89
N VAL A 34 -5.84 -5.75 -3.29
CA VAL A 34 -4.39 -5.64 -3.21
C VAL A 34 -3.95 -5.98 -1.79
N LYS A 35 -2.97 -6.87 -1.67
CA LYS A 35 -2.39 -7.22 -0.38
C LYS A 35 -1.00 -6.62 -0.28
N VAL A 36 -0.77 -5.87 0.77
CA VAL A 36 0.51 -5.22 1.03
C VAL A 36 0.99 -5.56 2.43
N LYS A 37 2.30 -5.45 2.62
CA LYS A 37 2.93 -5.66 3.92
C LYS A 37 3.64 -4.37 4.32
N LEU A 38 3.26 -3.82 5.45
CA LEU A 38 3.92 -2.65 6.01
C LEU A 38 5.07 -3.10 6.92
N THR A 39 6.21 -2.45 6.78
CA THR A 39 7.42 -2.80 7.53
C THR A 39 8.02 -1.55 8.16
N GLY A 40 9.01 -1.75 9.04
CA GLY A 40 9.69 -0.65 9.70
C GLY A 40 8.85 0.01 10.77
N ALA A 41 8.96 1.33 10.89
CA ALA A 41 8.25 2.10 11.90
C ALA A 41 6.73 2.00 11.78
N CYS A 42 6.23 1.70 10.60
CA CYS A 42 4.78 1.54 10.35
C CYS A 42 4.20 0.33 11.08
N ARG A 43 5.05 -0.61 11.46
CA ARG A 43 4.62 -1.87 12.06
C ARG A 43 4.31 -1.76 13.54
N GLY A 44 4.90 -0.79 14.23
CA GLY A 44 4.80 -0.69 15.67
C GLY A 44 3.62 0.10 16.21
N CYS A 45 2.85 0.76 15.35
CA CYS A 45 1.78 1.64 15.76
C CYS A 45 0.49 1.32 15.00
N PRO A 46 -0.53 0.72 15.65
CA PRO A 46 -1.77 0.35 14.96
C PRO A 46 -2.48 1.52 14.29
N MET A 47 -2.51 2.68 14.94
CA MET A 47 -3.14 3.86 14.37
C MET A 47 -2.39 4.38 13.15
N ALA A 48 -1.05 4.37 13.22
CA ALA A 48 -0.23 4.77 12.08
C ALA A 48 -0.42 3.81 10.90
N GLN A 49 -0.55 2.51 11.19
CA GLN A 49 -0.81 1.52 10.15
C GLN A 49 -2.14 1.78 9.45
N MET A 50 -3.19 2.11 10.20
CA MET A 50 -4.48 2.44 9.62
C MET A 50 -4.40 3.67 8.74
N THR A 51 -3.78 4.72 9.22
CA THR A 51 -3.64 5.98 8.47
C THR A 51 -2.84 5.76 7.20
N LEU A 52 -1.74 5.03 7.30
CA LEU A 52 -0.89 4.73 6.15
C LEU A 52 -1.61 3.84 5.14
N LYS A 53 -2.32 2.84 5.63
CA LYS A 53 -3.11 1.96 4.76
C LYS A 53 -4.14 2.76 3.98
N MET A 54 -4.85 3.66 4.64
CA MET A 54 -5.85 4.49 3.97
C MET A 54 -5.22 5.41 2.93
N GLY A 55 -4.07 5.99 3.25
CA GLY A 55 -3.32 6.81 2.30
C GLY A 55 -2.85 6.03 1.10
N ILE A 56 -2.28 4.86 1.33
CA ILE A 56 -1.82 3.95 0.28
C ILE A 56 -2.99 3.52 -0.59
N GLU A 57 -4.08 3.11 0.02
CA GLU A 57 -5.29 2.70 -0.68
C GLU A 57 -5.81 3.81 -1.59
N LYS A 58 -5.85 5.04 -1.08
CA LYS A 58 -6.31 6.19 -1.83
C LYS A 58 -5.45 6.43 -3.07
N ILE A 59 -4.13 6.35 -2.91
CA ILE A 59 -3.19 6.55 -4.01
C ILE A 59 -3.32 5.42 -5.03
N ILE A 60 -3.36 4.18 -4.56
CA ILE A 60 -3.49 3.02 -5.43
C ILE A 60 -4.79 3.08 -6.22
N LYS A 61 -5.90 3.39 -5.56
CA LYS A 61 -7.19 3.52 -6.23
C LYS A 61 -7.20 4.63 -7.26
N LYS A 62 -6.47 5.71 -7.00
CA LYS A 62 -6.36 6.82 -7.93
C LYS A 62 -5.58 6.43 -9.17
N GLU A 63 -4.47 5.71 -8.98
CA GLU A 63 -3.61 5.27 -10.08
C GLU A 63 -4.22 4.07 -10.82
N VAL A 64 -4.89 3.20 -10.09
CA VAL A 64 -5.49 1.98 -10.63
C VAL A 64 -6.95 1.91 -10.18
N PRO A 65 -7.86 2.53 -10.95
CA PRO A 65 -9.28 2.57 -10.57
C PRO A 65 -9.93 1.19 -10.40
N GLU A 66 -9.33 0.16 -10.96
CA GLU A 66 -9.81 -1.22 -10.85
C GLU A 66 -9.64 -1.80 -9.45
N VAL A 67 -8.78 -1.21 -8.64
CA VAL A 67 -8.55 -1.66 -7.27
C VAL A 67 -9.74 -1.30 -6.40
N LYS A 68 -10.30 -2.29 -5.72
CA LYS A 68 -11.46 -2.11 -4.83
C LYS A 68 -11.05 -1.94 -3.38
N GLU A 69 -10.02 -2.67 -2.96
CA GLU A 69 -9.61 -2.66 -1.57
C GLU A 69 -8.11 -2.96 -1.46
N VAL A 70 -7.50 -2.42 -0.42
CA VAL A 70 -6.11 -2.70 -0.07
C VAL A 70 -6.09 -3.29 1.33
N LEU A 71 -5.47 -4.45 1.47
CA LEU A 71 -5.36 -5.15 2.74
C LEU A 71 -3.90 -5.16 3.20
N SER A 72 -3.70 -4.93 4.49
CA SER A 72 -2.41 -5.06 5.13
C SER A 72 -2.30 -6.46 5.73
N VAL A 73 -1.25 -7.18 5.36
CA VAL A 73 -1.03 -8.56 5.84
C VAL A 73 0.21 -8.67 6.72
#